data_efdc94758100e708dc0821f64d10a5a1
#
_entry.id   efdc94758100e708dc0821f64d10a5a1
#
_cell.length_a   1.000
_cell.length_b   1.000
_cell.length_c   1.000
_cell.angle_alpha   90.00
_cell.angle_beta   90.00
_cell.angle_gamma   90.00
#
_symmetry.space_group_name_H-M   'P 1'
#
loop_
_entity.id
_entity.type
_entity.pdbx_description
1 polymer ?
#
loop_
_entity_poly.entity_id
_entity_poly.type
_entity_poly.pdbx_seq_one_letter_code
_entity_poly.pdbx_strand_id
1 'polypeptide(L)'
;GTVGLARTTTDDVEFVRDISQPRGVSKDWSPRIDSVLGLQAAWRVTPQFEAVVQATSRYRFDKTFTPEISWAYLKYNPIPNLSLRAGRLGTEFFMMADSRWVGYSFLTVRPPGDYFWYLPFYSIHGADAAITVPFGESVFRAKAFYGHSRGSIPLADEQWDISGSPMVGGYLDYQYGAWQVRASYANIHFKRDLPIAPVLKK
;
A
#
# COMPACT_ATOMS: atom_id res chain seq x y z
N GLY A 1 -6.76 2.82 -14.69
CA GLY A 1 -5.46 3.50 -14.71
C GLY A 1 -5.60 5.00 -14.73
N THR A 2 -4.55 5.70 -14.40
CA THR A 2 -4.44 7.15 -14.45
C THR A 2 -3.21 7.49 -15.29
N VAL A 3 -3.34 8.46 -16.19
CA VAL A 3 -2.22 9.08 -16.88
C VAL A 3 -2.20 10.54 -16.44
N GLY A 4 -1.09 10.97 -15.85
CA GLY A 4 -0.94 12.31 -15.32
C GLY A 4 0.28 13.00 -15.89
N LEU A 5 0.17 14.32 -16.05
CA LEU A 5 1.29 15.21 -16.37
C LEU A 5 1.50 16.15 -15.19
N ALA A 6 2.71 16.24 -14.69
CA ALA A 6 3.05 17.10 -13.57
C ALA A 6 4.31 17.92 -13.87
N ARG A 7 4.40 19.10 -13.26
CA ARG A 7 5.61 19.92 -13.20
C ARG A 7 5.59 20.76 -11.93
N THR A 8 6.73 21.25 -11.47
CA THR A 8 6.84 22.31 -10.45
C THR A 8 6.93 23.69 -11.13
N THR A 9 6.80 24.73 -10.37
CA THR A 9 6.94 26.11 -10.87
C THR A 9 8.38 26.61 -10.93
N THR A 10 9.30 25.90 -10.28
CA THR A 10 10.73 26.23 -10.15
C THR A 10 11.59 24.98 -10.30
N ASP A 11 12.86 25.18 -10.62
CA ASP A 11 13.86 24.10 -10.68
C ASP A 11 14.53 23.82 -9.33
N ASP A 12 14.28 24.64 -8.31
CA ASP A 12 14.92 24.54 -6.99
C ASP A 12 14.38 23.35 -6.16
N VAL A 13 13.22 22.82 -6.54
CA VAL A 13 12.56 21.69 -5.85
C VAL A 13 12.11 20.63 -6.83
N GLU A 14 12.24 19.38 -6.41
CA GLU A 14 11.67 18.23 -7.11
C GLU A 14 10.47 17.69 -6.32
N PHE A 15 9.40 17.41 -7.02
CA PHE A 15 8.23 16.74 -6.44
C PHE A 15 8.23 15.25 -6.79
N VAL A 16 8.16 14.39 -5.79
CA VAL A 16 7.91 12.96 -5.91
C VAL A 16 6.55 12.61 -5.33
N ARG A 17 5.89 11.59 -5.84
CA ARG A 17 4.61 11.10 -5.32
C ARG A 17 4.78 10.33 -4.00
N ASP A 18 5.86 9.57 -3.89
CA ASP A 18 6.26 8.83 -2.70
C ASP A 18 7.76 8.49 -2.74
N ILE A 19 8.27 8.02 -1.61
CA ILE A 19 9.69 7.73 -1.43
C ILE A 19 10.23 6.59 -2.33
N SER A 20 9.37 5.85 -3.02
CA SER A 20 9.80 4.79 -3.93
C SER A 20 10.22 5.31 -5.31
N GLN A 21 10.03 6.61 -5.58
CA GLN A 21 10.43 7.22 -6.84
C GLN A 21 11.86 7.77 -6.76
N PRO A 22 12.72 7.50 -7.76
CA PRO A 22 14.16 7.84 -7.70
C PRO A 22 14.43 9.33 -7.88
N ARG A 23 13.57 10.00 -8.63
CA ARG A 23 13.60 11.44 -8.91
C ARG A 23 12.19 11.97 -9.05
N GLY A 24 12.04 13.23 -8.70
CA GLY A 24 10.82 13.99 -8.85
C GLY A 24 10.66 14.61 -10.25
N VAL A 25 9.63 15.40 -10.35
CA VAL A 25 9.41 16.33 -11.45
C VAL A 25 9.84 17.72 -11.02
N SER A 26 10.53 18.41 -11.90
CA SER A 26 10.89 19.82 -11.79
C SER A 26 10.07 20.65 -12.77
N LYS A 27 10.63 21.73 -13.31
CA LYS A 27 9.97 22.67 -14.22
C LYS A 27 9.49 22.06 -15.53
N ASP A 28 10.08 20.95 -15.97
CA ASP A 28 9.69 20.25 -17.18
C ASP A 28 8.47 19.34 -16.97
N TRP A 29 7.57 19.28 -17.93
CA TRP A 29 6.45 18.38 -17.88
C TRP A 29 6.88 16.91 -17.90
N SER A 30 6.39 16.12 -16.98
CA SER A 30 6.71 14.70 -16.89
C SER A 30 5.47 13.86 -16.61
N PRO A 31 5.26 12.75 -17.35
CA PRO A 31 4.20 11.80 -17.08
C PRO A 31 4.57 10.78 -16.00
N ARG A 32 5.82 10.77 -15.52
CA ARG A 32 6.37 9.70 -14.69
C ARG A 32 5.76 9.64 -13.30
N ILE A 33 5.47 10.80 -12.70
CA ILE A 33 5.12 10.89 -11.29
C ILE A 33 3.72 10.33 -11.01
N ASP A 34 2.74 10.70 -11.82
CA ASP A 34 1.33 10.42 -11.57
C ASP A 34 0.73 9.30 -12.44
N SER A 35 1.50 8.77 -13.41
CA SER A 35 0.98 7.70 -14.27
C SER A 35 1.04 6.35 -13.57
N VAL A 36 -0.13 5.72 -13.44
CA VAL A 36 -0.32 4.40 -12.82
C VAL A 36 -1.31 3.60 -13.64
N LEU A 37 -0.94 2.38 -13.97
CA LEU A 37 -1.83 1.39 -14.57
C LEU A 37 -1.96 0.20 -13.61
N GLY A 38 -3.18 -0.21 -13.31
CA GLY A 38 -3.48 -1.40 -12.50
C GLY A 38 -4.47 -2.30 -13.22
N LEU A 39 -4.23 -3.60 -13.14
CA LEU A 39 -5.14 -4.65 -13.59
C LEU A 39 -5.37 -5.61 -12.44
N GLN A 40 -6.63 -5.97 -12.19
CA GLN A 40 -7.01 -6.93 -11.17
C GLN A 40 -7.93 -7.99 -11.78
N ALA A 41 -7.65 -9.24 -11.42
CA ALA A 41 -8.53 -10.36 -11.69
C ALA A 41 -8.96 -10.98 -10.34
N ALA A 42 -10.25 -11.25 -10.21
CA ALA A 42 -10.82 -11.97 -9.09
C ALA A 42 -11.59 -13.17 -9.65
N TRP A 43 -11.25 -14.36 -9.16
CA TRP A 43 -11.90 -15.59 -9.56
C TRP A 43 -12.54 -16.29 -8.37
N ARG A 44 -13.86 -16.36 -8.39
CA ARG A 44 -14.64 -17.08 -7.39
C ARG A 44 -14.65 -18.57 -7.73
N VAL A 45 -13.84 -19.35 -7.01
CA VAL A 45 -13.69 -20.80 -7.20
C VAL A 45 -14.91 -21.54 -6.63
N THR A 46 -15.39 -21.12 -5.46
CA THR A 46 -16.61 -21.56 -4.80
C THR A 46 -17.29 -20.37 -4.12
N PRO A 47 -18.51 -20.51 -3.57
CA PRO A 47 -19.14 -19.42 -2.80
C PRO A 47 -18.29 -18.93 -1.62
N GLN A 48 -17.42 -19.79 -1.06
CA GLN A 48 -16.57 -19.43 0.07
C GLN A 48 -15.14 -19.08 -0.33
N PHE A 49 -14.64 -19.53 -1.51
CA PHE A 49 -13.26 -19.35 -1.94
C PHE A 49 -13.13 -18.42 -3.15
N GLU A 50 -12.27 -17.43 -3.03
CA GLU A 50 -11.93 -16.47 -4.07
C GLU A 50 -10.42 -16.34 -4.20
N ALA A 51 -9.90 -16.37 -5.42
CA ALA A 51 -8.51 -16.04 -5.75
C ALA A 51 -8.46 -14.64 -6.35
N VAL A 52 -7.53 -13.82 -5.88
CA VAL A 52 -7.34 -12.44 -6.37
C VAL A 52 -5.89 -12.23 -6.75
N VAL A 53 -5.68 -11.67 -7.95
CA VAL A 53 -4.37 -11.22 -8.43
C VAL A 53 -4.51 -9.80 -8.94
N GLN A 54 -3.60 -8.92 -8.53
CA GLN A 54 -3.48 -7.55 -9.01
C GLN A 54 -2.04 -7.28 -9.44
N ALA A 55 -1.89 -6.70 -10.61
CA ALA A 55 -0.63 -6.17 -11.10
C ALA A 55 -0.75 -4.65 -11.25
N THR A 56 0.31 -3.92 -10.90
CA THR A 56 0.42 -2.47 -11.10
C THR A 56 1.70 -2.12 -11.83
N SER A 57 1.62 -1.13 -12.71
CA SER A 57 2.74 -0.51 -13.39
C SER A 57 2.76 0.97 -13.04
N ARG A 58 3.88 1.43 -12.51
CA ARG A 58 4.13 2.83 -12.10
C ARG A 58 5.62 3.10 -12.13
N TYR A 59 6.02 4.36 -12.21
CA TYR A 59 7.43 4.72 -12.16
C TYR A 59 8.02 4.46 -10.77
N ARG A 60 9.10 3.68 -10.72
CA ARG A 60 9.72 3.21 -9.48
C ARG A 60 11.22 3.55 -9.43
N PHE A 61 11.85 3.19 -8.32
CA PHE A 61 13.27 3.44 -8.05
C PHE A 61 14.21 2.84 -9.12
N ASP A 62 13.83 1.73 -9.74
CA ASP A 62 14.54 1.12 -10.88
C ASP A 62 14.44 1.92 -12.19
N LYS A 63 13.80 3.09 -12.14
CA LYS A 63 13.57 4.00 -13.29
C LYS A 63 12.75 3.37 -14.41
N THR A 64 11.93 2.38 -14.09
CA THR A 64 11.09 1.67 -15.05
C THR A 64 9.61 1.73 -14.68
N PHE A 65 8.76 1.37 -15.64
CA PHE A 65 7.34 1.08 -15.47
C PHE A 65 7.04 -0.42 -15.51
N THR A 66 8.04 -1.27 -15.24
CA THR A 66 7.85 -2.71 -15.25
C THR A 66 6.73 -3.12 -14.31
N PRO A 67 5.70 -3.84 -14.79
CA PRO A 67 4.60 -4.28 -13.95
C PRO A 67 5.09 -5.16 -12.79
N GLU A 68 4.48 -4.99 -11.64
CA GLU A 68 4.70 -5.84 -10.47
C GLU A 68 3.38 -6.40 -9.95
N ILE A 69 3.43 -7.60 -9.40
CA ILE A 69 2.28 -8.17 -8.70
C ILE A 69 2.15 -7.45 -7.36
N SER A 70 1.11 -6.65 -7.21
CA SER A 70 0.82 -5.92 -5.97
C SER A 70 0.14 -6.82 -4.96
N TRP A 71 -0.86 -7.61 -5.41
CA TRP A 71 -1.59 -8.59 -4.61
C TRP A 71 -1.67 -9.93 -5.34
N ALA A 72 -1.59 -11.01 -4.58
CA ALA A 72 -1.85 -12.36 -5.06
C ALA A 72 -2.22 -13.22 -3.85
N TYR A 73 -3.51 -13.43 -3.60
CA TYR A 73 -3.97 -14.12 -2.41
C TYR A 73 -5.21 -14.99 -2.66
N LEU A 74 -5.38 -15.97 -1.79
CA LEU A 74 -6.62 -16.70 -1.63
C LEU A 74 -7.40 -16.12 -0.47
N LYS A 75 -8.72 -15.98 -0.65
CA LYS A 75 -9.66 -15.53 0.36
C LYS A 75 -10.65 -16.67 0.64
N TYR A 76 -10.88 -16.92 1.90
CA TYR A 76 -11.83 -17.91 2.40
C TYR A 76 -12.82 -17.25 3.37
N ASN A 77 -14.10 -17.38 3.10
CA ASN A 77 -15.19 -16.88 3.94
C ASN A 77 -15.95 -18.08 4.53
N PRO A 78 -15.52 -18.64 5.70
CA PRO A 78 -16.21 -19.78 6.32
C PRO A 78 -17.65 -19.46 6.72
N ILE A 79 -17.88 -18.21 7.12
CA ILE A 79 -19.19 -17.63 7.44
C ILE A 79 -19.28 -16.22 6.87
N PRO A 80 -20.48 -15.66 6.66
CA PRO A 80 -20.65 -14.34 6.02
C PRO A 80 -19.86 -13.19 6.62
N ASN A 81 -19.63 -13.24 7.94
CA ASN A 81 -19.02 -12.15 8.69
C ASN A 81 -17.50 -12.33 8.88
N LEU A 82 -16.92 -13.47 8.52
CA LEU A 82 -15.51 -13.79 8.71
C LEU A 82 -14.81 -14.00 7.37
N SER A 83 -13.73 -13.27 7.17
CA SER A 83 -12.86 -13.38 6.00
C SER A 83 -11.44 -13.70 6.43
N LEU A 84 -10.87 -14.75 5.86
CA LEU A 84 -9.48 -15.16 6.02
C LEU A 84 -8.79 -14.99 4.67
N ARG A 85 -7.60 -14.37 4.66
CA ARG A 85 -6.80 -14.24 3.43
C ARG A 85 -5.38 -14.74 3.68
N ALA A 86 -4.78 -15.36 2.68
CA ALA A 86 -3.38 -15.80 2.72
C ALA A 86 -2.72 -15.61 1.36
N GLY A 87 -1.46 -15.13 1.36
CA GLY A 87 -0.69 -14.85 0.17
C GLY A 87 0.05 -13.50 0.23
N ARG A 88 0.15 -12.83 -0.92
CA ARG A 88 0.65 -11.46 -1.00
C ARG A 88 -0.53 -10.49 -0.82
N LEU A 89 -0.57 -9.84 0.33
CA LEU A 89 -1.65 -8.96 0.77
C LEU A 89 -1.22 -7.50 0.73
N GLY A 90 -2.13 -6.60 0.42
CA GLY A 90 -1.93 -5.16 0.61
C GLY A 90 -1.80 -4.82 2.09
N THR A 91 -0.92 -3.88 2.42
CA THR A 91 -0.75 -3.40 3.80
C THR A 91 -1.86 -2.42 4.16
N GLU A 92 -2.56 -2.68 5.25
CA GLU A 92 -3.63 -1.83 5.76
C GLU A 92 -3.25 -1.24 7.14
N PHE A 93 -2.05 -0.68 7.27
CA PHE A 93 -1.56 -0.08 8.52
C PHE A 93 -2.42 1.10 8.98
N PHE A 94 -3.01 1.81 8.06
CA PHE A 94 -3.93 2.92 8.32
C PHE A 94 -5.06 2.93 7.28
N MET A 95 -6.04 3.79 7.49
CA MET A 95 -7.21 3.89 6.61
C MET A 95 -6.80 4.17 5.17
N MET A 96 -7.36 3.43 4.21
CA MET A 96 -7.14 3.54 2.77
C MET A 96 -5.70 3.23 2.29
N ALA A 97 -4.85 2.62 3.12
CA ALA A 97 -3.47 2.33 2.74
C ALA A 97 -3.36 1.34 1.58
N ASP A 98 -4.26 0.38 1.48
CA ASP A 98 -4.35 -0.59 0.40
C ASP A 98 -4.88 -0.01 -0.92
N SER A 99 -5.74 1.01 -0.84
CA SER A 99 -6.38 1.65 -2.01
C SER A 99 -5.66 2.89 -2.52
N ARG A 100 -4.50 3.25 -1.98
CA ARG A 100 -3.75 4.47 -2.36
C ARG A 100 -3.37 4.58 -3.84
N TRP A 101 -3.35 3.46 -4.57
CA TRP A 101 -3.10 3.42 -6.02
C TRP A 101 -4.38 3.44 -6.86
N VAL A 102 -5.54 3.42 -6.22
CA VAL A 102 -6.84 3.41 -6.89
C VAL A 102 -7.33 4.85 -7.00
N GLY A 103 -7.08 5.49 -8.13
CA GLY A 103 -7.31 6.94 -8.31
C GLY A 103 -8.73 7.41 -8.02
N TYR A 104 -9.75 6.60 -8.35
CA TYR A 104 -11.15 6.95 -8.07
C TYR A 104 -11.56 6.83 -6.58
N SER A 105 -10.68 6.29 -5.72
CA SER A 105 -10.93 6.25 -4.27
C SER A 105 -10.70 7.58 -3.57
N PHE A 106 -10.14 8.57 -4.28
CA PHE A 106 -9.83 9.89 -3.74
C PHE A 106 -10.51 10.98 -4.56
N LEU A 107 -10.95 12.05 -3.88
CA LEU A 107 -11.49 13.25 -4.52
C LEU A 107 -10.41 14.11 -5.18
N THR A 108 -9.17 13.90 -4.80
CA THR A 108 -7.99 14.60 -5.32
C THR A 108 -7.29 13.75 -6.38
N VAL A 109 -6.50 14.38 -7.26
CA VAL A 109 -5.73 13.70 -8.32
C VAL A 109 -4.80 12.62 -7.75
N ARG A 110 -4.34 12.81 -6.52
CA ARG A 110 -3.48 11.87 -5.79
C ARG A 110 -3.84 11.86 -4.30
N PRO A 111 -3.60 10.77 -3.58
CA PRO A 111 -3.81 10.75 -2.12
C PRO A 111 -2.92 11.79 -1.43
N PRO A 112 -3.33 12.32 -0.27
CA PRO A 112 -2.55 13.29 0.49
C PRO A 112 -1.14 12.78 0.78
N GLY A 113 -0.11 13.50 0.32
CA GLY A 113 1.30 13.10 0.46
C GLY A 113 1.71 12.95 1.91
N ASP A 114 1.33 13.88 2.77
CA ASP A 114 1.65 13.89 4.19
C ASP A 114 1.21 12.62 4.93
N TYR A 115 0.18 11.94 4.42
CA TYR A 115 -0.36 10.72 5.01
C TYR A 115 0.22 9.45 4.38
N PHE A 116 0.45 9.44 3.07
CA PHE A 116 0.80 8.23 2.32
C PHE A 116 2.26 8.15 1.88
N TRP A 117 2.98 9.25 1.88
CA TRP A 117 4.33 9.38 1.34
C TRP A 117 5.34 8.46 2.01
N TYR A 118 5.30 8.39 3.34
CA TYR A 118 6.32 7.70 4.13
C TYR A 118 6.16 6.19 4.24
N LEU A 119 5.13 5.61 3.61
CA LEU A 119 4.91 4.17 3.68
C LEU A 119 5.63 3.46 2.53
N PRO A 120 6.82 2.89 2.79
CA PRO A 120 7.61 2.23 1.75
C PRO A 120 7.10 0.83 1.41
N PHE A 121 6.19 0.27 2.23
CA PHE A 121 5.66 -1.07 2.03
C PHE A 121 4.29 -1.01 1.37
N TYR A 122 4.11 -1.83 0.33
CA TYR A 122 2.85 -1.93 -0.39
C TYR A 122 2.16 -3.25 -0.15
N SER A 123 2.93 -4.28 0.20
CA SER A 123 2.42 -5.62 0.44
C SER A 123 3.25 -6.38 1.45
N ILE A 124 2.61 -7.36 2.07
CA ILE A 124 3.23 -8.38 2.92
C ILE A 124 2.92 -9.76 2.36
N HIS A 125 3.82 -10.71 2.61
CA HIS A 125 3.58 -12.11 2.39
C HIS A 125 3.17 -12.73 3.72
N GLY A 126 1.91 -13.14 3.83
CA GLY A 126 1.36 -13.59 5.09
C GLY A 126 -0.12 -13.93 5.03
N ALA A 127 -0.78 -13.75 6.15
CA ALA A 127 -2.20 -14.00 6.29
C ALA A 127 -2.87 -12.90 7.11
N ASP A 128 -4.16 -12.74 6.92
CA ASP A 128 -5.02 -11.91 7.77
C ASP A 128 -6.37 -12.57 8.03
N ALA A 129 -7.00 -12.11 9.09
CA ALA A 129 -8.36 -12.46 9.46
C ALA A 129 -9.14 -11.18 9.77
N ALA A 130 -10.31 -11.04 9.21
CA ALA A 130 -11.21 -9.91 9.43
C ALA A 130 -12.61 -10.41 9.76
N ILE A 131 -13.19 -9.83 10.81
CA ILE A 131 -14.59 -10.03 11.19
C ILE A 131 -15.35 -8.71 11.07
N THR A 132 -16.57 -8.76 10.53
CA THR A 132 -17.43 -7.60 10.37
C THR A 132 -18.78 -7.90 11.06
N VAL A 133 -19.16 -7.06 12.01
CA VAL A 133 -20.38 -7.25 12.80
C VAL A 133 -21.29 -6.03 12.63
N PRO A 134 -22.39 -6.15 11.88
CA PRO A 134 -23.42 -5.11 11.85
C PRO A 134 -24.18 -5.08 13.19
N PHE A 135 -24.45 -3.90 13.69
CA PHE A 135 -25.23 -3.67 14.90
C PHE A 135 -26.14 -2.45 14.71
N GLY A 136 -27.40 -2.68 14.39
CA GLY A 136 -28.33 -1.62 14.01
C GLY A 136 -27.85 -0.86 12.77
N GLU A 137 -27.70 0.46 12.90
CA GLU A 137 -27.14 1.32 11.84
C GLU A 137 -25.61 1.40 11.86
N SER A 138 -24.97 0.74 12.83
CA SER A 138 -23.51 0.73 13.00
C SER A 138 -22.90 -0.53 12.41
N VAL A 139 -21.62 -0.42 12.00
CA VAL A 139 -20.82 -1.56 11.58
C VAL A 139 -19.49 -1.53 12.33
N PHE A 140 -19.16 -2.64 13.00
CA PHE A 140 -17.88 -2.87 13.61
C PHE A 140 -17.07 -3.82 12.72
N ARG A 141 -15.80 -3.50 12.50
CA ARG A 141 -14.88 -4.39 11.81
C ARG A 141 -13.58 -4.49 12.62
N ALA A 142 -13.16 -5.72 12.88
CA ALA A 142 -11.86 -6.01 13.46
C ALA A 142 -11.02 -6.79 12.45
N LYS A 143 -9.73 -6.47 12.37
CA LYS A 143 -8.78 -7.19 11.53
C LYS A 143 -7.47 -7.38 12.26
N ALA A 144 -6.87 -8.56 12.10
CA ALA A 144 -5.51 -8.85 12.51
C ALA A 144 -4.74 -9.43 11.33
N PHE A 145 -3.43 -9.13 11.23
CA PHE A 145 -2.56 -9.65 10.19
C PHE A 145 -1.19 -10.01 10.74
N TYR A 146 -0.58 -10.99 10.10
CA TYR A 146 0.83 -11.36 10.28
C TYR A 146 1.45 -11.70 8.94
N GLY A 147 2.69 -11.27 8.74
CA GLY A 147 3.42 -11.56 7.51
C GLY A 147 4.85 -11.07 7.54
N HIS A 148 5.50 -11.14 6.41
CA HIS A 148 6.87 -10.67 6.22
C HIS A 148 6.92 -9.67 5.06
N SER A 149 7.72 -8.63 5.22
CA SER A 149 8.00 -7.68 4.14
C SER A 149 8.79 -8.34 3.02
N ARG A 150 8.67 -7.80 1.82
CA ARG A 150 9.52 -8.13 0.68
C ARG A 150 9.80 -6.86 -0.11
N GLY A 151 11.07 -6.58 -0.36
CA GLY A 151 11.50 -5.42 -1.12
C GLY A 151 12.50 -4.56 -0.35
N SER A 152 12.84 -3.43 -0.95
CA SER A 152 13.80 -2.48 -0.42
C SER A 152 13.17 -1.10 -0.31
N ILE A 153 13.64 -0.32 0.65
CA ILE A 153 13.31 1.09 0.83
C ILE A 153 14.46 1.91 0.25
N PRO A 154 14.20 2.83 -0.68
CA PRO A 154 15.22 3.76 -1.11
C PRO A 154 15.57 4.75 0.02
N LEU A 155 16.86 4.88 0.29
CA LEU A 155 17.43 5.83 1.25
C LEU A 155 18.52 6.62 0.55
N ALA A 156 18.22 7.82 0.12
CA ALA A 156 19.08 8.64 -0.73
C ALA A 156 19.49 7.87 -1.99
N ASP A 157 20.79 7.57 -2.16
CA ASP A 157 21.31 6.84 -3.32
C ASP A 157 21.43 5.31 -3.08
N GLU A 158 21.05 4.84 -1.89
CA GLU A 158 21.12 3.43 -1.50
C GLU A 158 19.74 2.79 -1.35
N GLN A 159 19.73 1.47 -1.32
CA GLN A 159 18.52 0.69 -1.03
C GLN A 159 18.69 -0.11 0.25
N TRP A 160 17.83 0.13 1.20
CA TRP A 160 17.74 -0.68 2.41
C TRP A 160 16.83 -1.87 2.17
N ASP A 161 17.41 -3.06 2.08
CA ASP A 161 16.64 -4.30 1.93
C ASP A 161 15.99 -4.69 3.26
N ILE A 162 14.67 -4.65 3.28
CA ILE A 162 13.83 -5.01 4.43
C ILE A 162 13.21 -6.40 4.29
N SER A 163 13.60 -7.16 3.27
CA SER A 163 12.99 -8.47 3.00
C SER A 163 13.10 -9.42 4.17
N GLY A 164 11.98 -10.11 4.46
CA GLY A 164 11.88 -11.07 5.54
C GLY A 164 11.66 -10.46 6.93
N SER A 165 11.54 -9.14 7.05
CA SER A 165 11.20 -8.49 8.32
C SER A 165 9.77 -8.85 8.72
N PRO A 166 9.54 -9.48 9.89
CA PRO A 166 8.21 -9.83 10.34
C PRO A 166 7.40 -8.59 10.69
N MET A 167 6.13 -8.65 10.38
CA MET A 167 5.15 -7.61 10.64
C MET A 167 3.91 -8.22 11.27
N VAL A 168 3.42 -7.61 12.33
CA VAL A 168 2.17 -7.98 12.98
C VAL A 168 1.37 -6.72 13.27
N GLY A 169 0.08 -6.81 13.15
CA GLY A 169 -0.79 -5.68 13.45
C GLY A 169 -2.26 -5.98 13.27
N GLY A 170 -3.04 -4.94 13.40
CA GLY A 170 -4.48 -5.01 13.23
C GLY A 170 -5.14 -3.66 13.39
N TYR A 171 -6.46 -3.65 13.21
CA TYR A 171 -7.27 -2.46 13.41
C TYR A 171 -8.69 -2.80 13.88
N LEU A 172 -9.31 -1.81 14.49
CA LEU A 172 -10.73 -1.78 14.80
C LEU A 172 -11.35 -0.60 14.08
N ASP A 173 -12.38 -0.85 13.29
CA ASP A 173 -13.19 0.17 12.64
C ASP A 173 -14.56 0.23 13.28
N TYR A 174 -15.05 1.43 13.46
CA TYR A 174 -16.43 1.74 13.77
C TYR A 174 -16.99 2.67 12.69
N GLN A 175 -18.11 2.29 12.12
CA GLN A 175 -18.83 3.10 11.13
C GLN A 175 -20.27 3.33 11.58
N TYR A 176 -20.71 4.59 11.49
CA TYR A 176 -22.09 5.00 11.73
C TYR A 176 -22.46 6.12 10.75
N GLY A 177 -23.43 5.87 9.88
CA GLY A 177 -23.79 6.81 8.82
C GLY A 177 -22.61 7.18 7.94
N ALA A 178 -22.29 8.48 7.87
CA ALA A 178 -21.13 9.01 7.13
C ALA A 178 -19.82 9.02 7.94
N TRP A 179 -19.84 8.65 9.22
CA TRP A 179 -18.68 8.67 10.10
C TRP A 179 -17.97 7.31 10.11
N GLN A 180 -16.67 7.34 9.97
CA GLN A 180 -15.82 6.17 10.16
C GLN A 180 -14.64 6.55 11.06
N VAL A 181 -14.41 5.76 12.09
CA VAL A 181 -13.28 5.90 13.00
C VAL A 181 -12.48 4.60 13.01
N ARG A 182 -11.16 4.71 12.90
CA ARG A 182 -10.24 3.58 12.95
C ARG A 182 -9.20 3.78 14.06
N ALA A 183 -9.02 2.74 14.87
CA ALA A 183 -7.85 2.57 15.72
C ALA A 183 -7.01 1.44 15.15
N SER A 184 -5.72 1.67 14.93
CA SER A 184 -4.81 0.66 14.36
C SER A 184 -3.49 0.59 15.11
N TYR A 185 -2.93 -0.61 15.12
CA TYR A 185 -1.59 -0.88 15.66
C TYR A 185 -0.83 -1.75 14.67
N ALA A 186 0.44 -1.44 14.45
CA ALA A 186 1.35 -2.27 13.69
C ALA A 186 2.73 -2.25 14.31
N ASN A 187 3.38 -3.40 14.33
CA ASN A 187 4.76 -3.56 14.76
C ASN A 187 5.55 -4.24 13.64
N ILE A 188 6.73 -3.70 13.37
CA ILE A 188 7.66 -4.19 12.35
C ILE A 188 9.00 -4.43 13.03
N HIS A 189 9.51 -5.63 12.92
CA HIS A 189 10.85 -5.96 13.40
C HIS A 189 11.80 -6.10 12.21
N PHE A 190 12.64 -5.10 12.01
CA PHE A 190 13.58 -5.10 10.88
C PHE A 190 14.70 -6.12 11.13
N LYS A 191 14.92 -7.01 10.16
CA LYS A 191 16.00 -8.01 10.20
C LYS A 191 17.39 -7.42 9.97
N ARG A 192 17.46 -6.27 9.32
CA ARG A 192 18.71 -5.59 8.99
C ARG A 192 18.67 -4.19 9.57
N ASP A 193 19.80 -3.79 10.15
CA ASP A 193 19.95 -2.46 10.71
C ASP A 193 19.78 -1.39 9.62
N LEU A 194 19.25 -0.26 10.01
CA LEU A 194 19.14 0.91 9.15
C LEU A 194 20.56 1.37 8.76
N PRO A 195 20.88 1.51 7.46
CA PRO A 195 22.21 1.97 7.02
C PRO A 195 22.35 3.48 7.27
N ILE A 196 22.48 3.87 8.54
CA ILE A 196 22.58 5.28 8.96
C ILE A 196 23.94 5.87 8.58
N ALA A 197 25.00 5.08 8.60
CA ALA A 197 26.37 5.55 8.35
C ALA A 197 26.59 6.21 6.99
N PRO A 198 26.04 5.72 5.86
CA PRO A 198 26.11 6.42 4.57
C PRO A 198 25.25 7.68 4.51
N VAL A 199 24.14 7.72 5.24
CA VAL A 199 23.17 8.83 5.22
C VAL A 199 23.71 10.04 6.01
N LEU A 200 24.48 9.79 7.08
CA LEU A 200 25.07 10.84 7.93
C LEU A 200 26.39 11.41 7.39
N LYS A 201 26.97 10.79 6.35
CA LYS A 201 28.24 11.25 5.73
C LYS A 201 28.05 12.23 4.57
N LYS A 202 26.81 12.56 4.21
CA LYS A 202 26.45 13.60 3.25
C LYS A 202 25.86 14.80 3.99
#